data_7d7b13617f6bb75b0cc450ec2c117091
#
_entry.id   7d7b13617f6bb75b0cc450ec2c117091
#
_cell.length_a   1.000
_cell.length_b   1.000
_cell.length_c   1.000
_cell.angle_alpha   90.00
_cell.angle_beta   90.00
_cell.angle_gamma   90.00
#
_symmetry.space_group_name_H-M   'P 1'
#
loop_
_entity.id
_entity.type
_entity.pdbx_description
1 polymer ?
#
loop_
_entity_poly.entity_id
_entity_poly.type
_entity_poly.pdbx_seq_one_letter_code
_entity_poly.pdbx_strand_id
1 'polypeptide(L)'
;LESLIKGIGNTLLNDSNIDGRLVKLADICHISTGKLDANAMVKEGEYPFFTCAEKPFRINDYAFDTEALLVSGNGANLGYINYYKGQFNAYQRTYVLDEFTENIQFVRIALKVFLPKRIAIEKSTSNTPYIVLSTLSEMRLFIPNEIIQKDVVKLTINLETKLSLQESLLVHYKKTKHYLLQQMFI
;
A
#
# COMPACT_ATOMS: atom_id res chain seq x y z
N LEU A 1 -0.53 13.71 6.26
CA LEU A 1 -1.22 12.99 5.19
C LEU A 1 -2.03 11.82 5.74
N GLU A 2 -1.43 10.93 6.54
CA GLU A 2 -2.14 9.81 7.17
C GLU A 2 -3.38 10.23 7.95
N SER A 3 -3.31 11.29 8.74
CA SER A 3 -4.46 11.82 9.48
C SER A 3 -5.57 12.30 8.56
N LEU A 4 -5.21 12.89 7.41
CA LEU A 4 -6.16 13.34 6.41
C LEU A 4 -6.83 12.18 5.67
N ILE A 5 -6.04 11.18 5.27
CA ILE A 5 -6.55 9.95 4.66
C ILE A 5 -7.48 9.22 5.65
N LYS A 6 -7.09 9.13 6.93
CA LYS A 6 -7.95 8.59 8.00
C LYS A 6 -9.24 9.41 8.18
N GLY A 7 -9.13 10.74 8.10
CA GLY A 7 -10.27 11.65 8.15
C GLY A 7 -11.25 11.39 7.01
N ILE A 8 -10.78 11.35 5.77
CA ILE A 8 -11.58 11.04 4.59
C ILE A 8 -12.26 9.67 4.74
N GLY A 9 -11.50 8.63 5.12
CA GLY A 9 -12.05 7.29 5.34
C GLY A 9 -13.15 7.26 6.42
N ASN A 10 -12.94 7.96 7.54
CA ASN A 10 -13.94 8.03 8.60
C ASN A 10 -15.19 8.81 8.17
N THR A 11 -15.03 9.89 7.41
CA THR A 11 -16.16 10.67 6.86
C THR A 11 -16.98 9.84 5.88
N LEU A 12 -16.31 9.14 4.95
CA LEU A 12 -16.97 8.26 3.98
C LEU A 12 -17.77 7.13 4.64
N LEU A 13 -17.28 6.60 5.78
CA LEU A 13 -17.96 5.51 6.49
C LEU A 13 -19.13 5.97 7.37
N ASN A 14 -19.11 7.22 7.83
CA ASN A 14 -20.09 7.74 8.79
C ASN A 14 -21.14 8.65 8.13
N ASP A 15 -20.97 8.99 6.84
CA ASP A 15 -21.94 9.80 6.11
C ASP A 15 -23.02 8.90 5.52
N SER A 16 -24.17 8.88 6.19
CA SER A 16 -25.36 8.13 5.76
C SER A 16 -25.94 8.58 4.41
N ASN A 17 -25.47 9.69 3.85
CA ASN A 17 -25.89 10.20 2.54
C ASN A 17 -25.05 9.67 1.38
N ILE A 18 -23.96 8.95 1.66
CA ILE A 18 -23.11 8.38 0.62
C ILE A 18 -23.68 7.03 0.20
N ASP A 19 -24.10 6.95 -1.06
CA ASP A 19 -24.54 5.70 -1.68
C ASP A 19 -23.32 4.79 -1.91
N GLY A 20 -23.42 3.56 -1.41
CA GLY A 20 -22.34 2.58 -1.49
C GLY A 20 -22.73 1.24 -0.87
N ARG A 21 -21.81 0.29 -0.92
CA ARG A 21 -22.01 -1.07 -0.42
C ARG A 21 -20.85 -1.55 0.45
N LEU A 22 -21.16 -2.33 1.46
CA LEU A 22 -20.17 -2.99 2.29
C LEU A 22 -19.88 -4.38 1.71
N VAL A 23 -18.64 -4.62 1.26
CA VAL A 23 -18.21 -5.86 0.61
C VAL A 23 -16.99 -6.44 1.30
N LYS A 24 -16.76 -7.75 1.15
CA LYS A 24 -15.49 -8.36 1.55
C LYS A 24 -14.42 -8.06 0.49
N LEU A 25 -13.17 -7.96 0.90
CA LEU A 25 -12.06 -7.73 -0.03
C LEU A 25 -11.96 -8.88 -1.07
N ALA A 26 -12.20 -10.11 -0.66
CA ALA A 26 -12.21 -11.26 -1.57
C ALA A 26 -13.34 -11.24 -2.62
N ASP A 27 -14.38 -10.42 -2.44
CA ASP A 27 -15.47 -10.28 -3.41
C ASP A 27 -15.12 -9.31 -4.56
N ILE A 28 -14.05 -8.53 -4.38
CA ILE A 28 -13.66 -7.46 -5.32
C ILE A 28 -12.25 -7.59 -5.89
N CYS A 29 -11.49 -8.60 -5.48
CA CYS A 29 -10.19 -8.93 -6.07
C CYS A 29 -9.84 -10.41 -5.83
N HIS A 30 -8.94 -10.93 -6.64
CA HIS A 30 -8.28 -12.20 -6.39
C HIS A 30 -7.13 -12.00 -5.40
N ILE A 31 -6.96 -12.92 -4.45
CA ILE A 31 -5.91 -12.87 -3.43
C ILE A 31 -5.07 -14.13 -3.48
N SER A 32 -3.80 -13.98 -3.80
CA SER A 32 -2.81 -15.04 -3.82
C SER A 32 -1.55 -14.66 -3.04
N THR A 33 -0.52 -15.50 -3.05
CA THR A 33 0.80 -15.19 -2.49
C THR A 33 1.91 -15.57 -3.47
N GLY A 34 3.08 -14.98 -3.32
CA GLY A 34 4.27 -15.49 -3.96
C GLY A 34 4.59 -16.92 -3.51
N LYS A 35 5.50 -17.57 -4.22
CA LYS A 35 5.91 -18.95 -3.95
C LYS A 35 7.39 -19.07 -3.56
N LEU A 36 8.17 -18.04 -3.81
CA LEU A 36 9.61 -18.06 -3.62
C LEU A 36 10.01 -17.67 -2.19
N ASP A 37 11.16 -18.14 -1.76
CA ASP A 37 11.81 -17.66 -0.55
C ASP A 37 12.48 -16.30 -0.78
N ALA A 38 12.71 -15.54 0.29
CA ALA A 38 13.31 -14.21 0.20
C ALA A 38 14.74 -14.23 -0.35
N ASN A 39 15.48 -15.35 -0.19
CA ASN A 39 16.83 -15.55 -0.70
C ASN A 39 16.91 -15.76 -2.23
N ALA A 40 15.76 -15.88 -2.92
CA ALA A 40 15.70 -15.96 -4.38
C ALA A 40 16.08 -14.63 -5.08
N MET A 41 16.23 -13.54 -4.32
CA MET A 41 16.68 -12.26 -4.87
C MET A 41 18.09 -12.34 -5.47
N VAL A 42 18.30 -11.60 -6.55
CA VAL A 42 19.61 -11.44 -7.21
C VAL A 42 19.97 -9.95 -7.26
N LYS A 43 21.27 -9.65 -7.38
CA LYS A 43 21.74 -8.26 -7.38
C LYS A 43 21.30 -7.48 -8.62
N GLU A 44 21.34 -8.13 -9.79
CA GLU A 44 21.06 -7.52 -11.10
C GLU A 44 20.05 -8.37 -11.88
N GLY A 45 18.83 -8.48 -11.34
CA GLY A 45 17.71 -9.17 -11.99
C GLY A 45 16.93 -8.26 -12.93
N GLU A 46 16.18 -8.84 -13.85
CA GLU A 46 15.37 -8.12 -14.82
C GLU A 46 14.07 -7.60 -14.19
N TYR A 47 13.45 -8.39 -13.32
CA TYR A 47 12.12 -8.11 -12.77
C TYR A 47 12.16 -7.66 -11.31
N PRO A 48 11.18 -6.85 -10.86
CA PRO A 48 11.01 -6.56 -9.44
C PRO A 48 10.62 -7.83 -8.66
N PHE A 49 11.22 -8.00 -7.50
CA PHE A 49 10.88 -9.05 -6.54
C PHE A 49 10.34 -8.43 -5.26
N PHE A 50 9.04 -8.55 -5.06
CA PHE A 50 8.35 -7.97 -3.91
C PHE A 50 8.43 -8.93 -2.72
N THR A 51 9.17 -8.52 -1.71
CA THR A 51 9.22 -9.16 -0.41
C THR A 51 8.45 -8.34 0.62
N CYS A 52 8.65 -8.60 1.92
CA CYS A 52 8.11 -7.75 2.98
C CYS A 52 8.97 -6.50 3.25
N ALA A 53 9.81 -6.08 2.31
CA ALA A 53 10.53 -4.81 2.34
C ALA A 53 9.72 -3.69 1.67
N GLU A 54 10.02 -2.43 2.02
CA GLU A 54 9.35 -1.28 1.40
C GLU A 54 9.69 -1.15 -0.09
N LYS A 55 10.94 -1.43 -0.46
CA LYS A 55 11.41 -1.40 -1.85
C LYS A 55 11.58 -2.82 -2.36
N PRO A 56 11.16 -3.08 -3.62
CA PRO A 56 11.39 -4.38 -4.23
C PRO A 56 12.88 -4.65 -4.44
N PHE A 57 13.27 -5.90 -4.30
CA PHE A 57 14.54 -6.43 -4.78
C PHE A 57 14.45 -6.76 -6.28
N ARG A 58 15.41 -7.50 -6.80
CA ARG A 58 15.45 -7.90 -8.20
C ARG A 58 15.51 -9.43 -8.30
N ILE A 59 14.97 -9.96 -9.41
CA ILE A 59 14.96 -11.40 -9.73
C ILE A 59 15.03 -11.59 -11.25
N ASN A 60 15.47 -12.79 -11.70
CA ASN A 60 15.61 -13.07 -13.14
C ASN A 60 14.31 -13.50 -13.81
N ASP A 61 13.37 -14.06 -13.04
CA ASP A 61 12.10 -14.58 -13.57
C ASP A 61 10.91 -13.88 -12.94
N TYR A 62 9.83 -13.74 -13.70
CA TYR A 62 8.55 -13.27 -13.17
C TYR A 62 7.54 -14.41 -13.04
N ALA A 63 6.62 -14.28 -12.08
CA ALA A 63 5.49 -15.19 -11.89
C ALA A 63 4.13 -14.51 -12.11
N PHE A 64 4.11 -13.20 -12.14
CA PHE A 64 2.92 -12.37 -12.31
C PHE A 64 3.16 -11.36 -13.43
N ASP A 65 2.13 -11.14 -14.26
CA ASP A 65 2.09 -10.05 -15.26
C ASP A 65 0.70 -9.42 -15.16
N THR A 66 0.56 -8.52 -14.20
CA THR A 66 -0.74 -7.95 -13.83
C THR A 66 -0.58 -6.58 -13.14
N GLU A 67 -1.71 -5.93 -12.88
CA GLU A 67 -1.80 -4.75 -12.02
C GLU A 67 -2.24 -5.19 -10.62
N ALA A 68 -1.39 -4.98 -9.61
CA ALA A 68 -1.60 -5.55 -8.28
C ALA A 68 -1.26 -4.60 -7.13
N LEU A 69 -1.88 -4.88 -5.97
CA LEU A 69 -1.43 -4.43 -4.66
C LEU A 69 -0.66 -5.56 -3.97
N LEU A 70 0.53 -5.25 -3.47
CA LEU A 70 1.40 -6.21 -2.79
C LEU A 70 1.41 -5.88 -1.31
N VAL A 71 0.87 -6.79 -0.49
CA VAL A 71 0.75 -6.60 0.96
C VAL A 71 1.78 -7.44 1.70
N SER A 72 2.63 -6.78 2.49
CA SER A 72 3.62 -7.45 3.34
C SER A 72 2.94 -8.24 4.45
N GLY A 73 3.06 -9.55 4.42
CA GLY A 73 2.37 -10.47 5.35
C GLY A 73 3.10 -10.70 6.68
N ASN A 74 4.35 -10.28 6.82
CA ASN A 74 5.13 -10.45 8.05
C ASN A 74 6.26 -9.42 8.20
N GLY A 75 7.02 -9.52 9.30
CA GLY A 75 8.22 -8.72 9.55
C GLY A 75 7.95 -7.29 10.02
N ALA A 76 8.99 -6.45 9.95
CA ALA A 76 8.93 -5.06 10.42
C ALA A 76 7.91 -4.19 9.64
N ASN A 77 7.70 -4.53 8.36
CA ASN A 77 6.79 -3.81 7.48
C ASN A 77 5.43 -4.54 7.32
N LEU A 78 4.99 -5.26 8.35
CA LEU A 78 3.70 -5.96 8.34
C LEU A 78 2.55 -5.01 7.95
N GLY A 79 1.81 -5.36 6.89
CA GLY A 79 0.71 -4.56 6.37
C GLY A 79 1.12 -3.41 5.43
N TYR A 80 2.42 -3.28 5.10
CA TYR A 80 2.86 -2.33 4.09
C TYR A 80 2.32 -2.72 2.70
N ILE A 81 1.88 -1.72 1.93
CA ILE A 81 1.19 -1.93 0.66
C ILE A 81 1.97 -1.26 -0.47
N ASN A 82 2.57 -2.06 -1.34
CA ASN A 82 3.10 -1.63 -2.62
C ASN A 82 2.00 -1.70 -3.70
N TYR A 83 2.17 -0.89 -4.74
CA TYR A 83 1.39 -0.96 -5.99
C TYR A 83 2.36 -1.15 -7.15
N TYR A 84 2.03 -2.08 -8.05
CA TYR A 84 2.82 -2.31 -9.24
C TYR A 84 1.94 -2.78 -10.40
N LYS A 85 2.36 -2.46 -11.63
CA LYS A 85 1.75 -2.91 -12.87
C LYS A 85 2.82 -3.40 -13.81
N GLY A 86 2.72 -4.64 -14.28
CA GLY A 86 3.65 -5.30 -15.20
C GLY A 86 4.16 -6.61 -14.64
N GLN A 87 5.32 -7.04 -15.11
CA GLN A 87 5.93 -8.32 -14.77
C GLN A 87 6.74 -8.24 -13.47
N PHE A 88 6.46 -9.13 -12.52
CA PHE A 88 7.12 -9.18 -11.22
C PHE A 88 7.07 -10.58 -10.61
N ASN A 89 7.81 -10.76 -9.52
CA ASN A 89 7.69 -11.92 -8.66
C ASN A 89 7.46 -11.51 -7.20
N ALA A 90 6.98 -12.41 -6.37
CA ALA A 90 6.66 -12.15 -5.00
C ALA A 90 7.16 -13.26 -4.05
N TYR A 91 7.54 -12.86 -2.85
CA TYR A 91 7.89 -13.74 -1.74
C TYR A 91 6.66 -14.44 -1.18
N GLN A 92 6.81 -15.68 -0.69
CA GLN A 92 5.73 -16.50 -0.14
C GLN A 92 4.93 -15.87 1.02
N ARG A 93 5.45 -14.82 1.66
CA ARG A 93 4.76 -14.04 2.70
C ARG A 93 4.28 -12.67 2.21
N THR A 94 4.32 -12.43 0.90
CA THR A 94 3.75 -11.24 0.27
C THR A 94 2.45 -11.64 -0.41
N TYR A 95 1.35 -11.06 0.03
CA TYR A 95 0.06 -11.22 -0.61
C TYR A 95 0.01 -10.38 -1.89
N VAL A 96 -0.47 -10.99 -2.96
CA VAL A 96 -0.71 -10.37 -4.26
C VAL A 96 -2.23 -10.27 -4.43
N LEU A 97 -2.72 -9.04 -4.52
CA LEU A 97 -4.12 -8.73 -4.74
C LEU A 97 -4.23 -8.17 -6.16
N ASP A 98 -4.91 -8.85 -7.05
CA ASP A 98 -5.09 -8.48 -8.46
C ASP A 98 -6.52 -8.72 -8.94
N GLU A 99 -6.77 -8.58 -10.24
CA GLU A 99 -8.10 -8.76 -10.85
C GLU A 99 -9.22 -7.97 -10.14
N PHE A 100 -8.93 -6.70 -9.82
CA PHE A 100 -9.89 -5.85 -9.12
C PHE A 100 -11.11 -5.53 -9.97
N THR A 101 -12.30 -5.68 -9.40
CA THR A 101 -13.58 -5.22 -9.99
C THR A 101 -13.87 -3.75 -9.67
N GLU A 102 -13.16 -3.18 -8.70
CA GLU A 102 -13.28 -1.79 -8.24
C GLU A 102 -11.99 -1.00 -8.56
N ASN A 103 -12.02 0.31 -8.38
CA ASN A 103 -10.85 1.14 -8.61
C ASN A 103 -9.70 0.73 -7.66
N ILE A 104 -8.64 0.17 -8.20
CA ILE A 104 -7.49 -0.35 -7.43
C ILE A 104 -6.85 0.72 -6.54
N GLN A 105 -6.77 1.98 -6.99
CA GLN A 105 -6.20 3.05 -6.19
C GLN A 105 -7.12 3.45 -5.04
N PHE A 106 -8.44 3.39 -5.23
CA PHE A 106 -9.40 3.56 -4.14
C PHE A 106 -9.23 2.45 -3.10
N VAL A 107 -9.18 1.18 -3.54
CA VAL A 107 -8.99 0.03 -2.64
C VAL A 107 -7.64 0.14 -1.91
N ARG A 108 -6.57 0.58 -2.59
CA ARG A 108 -5.27 0.85 -1.95
C ARG A 108 -5.38 1.89 -0.83
N ILE A 109 -6.11 2.99 -1.05
CA ILE A 109 -6.34 4.03 -0.04
C ILE A 109 -7.14 3.45 1.14
N ALA A 110 -8.21 2.72 0.86
CA ALA A 110 -9.03 2.08 1.89
C ALA A 110 -8.20 1.10 2.73
N LEU A 111 -7.41 0.25 2.10
CA LEU A 111 -6.51 -0.68 2.79
C LEU A 111 -5.47 0.03 3.66
N LYS A 112 -4.86 1.13 3.20
CA LYS A 112 -3.94 1.93 4.01
C LYS A 112 -4.59 2.47 5.30
N VAL A 113 -5.88 2.73 5.29
CA VAL A 113 -6.64 3.24 6.46
C VAL A 113 -7.07 2.11 7.40
N PHE A 114 -7.60 1.02 6.85
CA PHE A 114 -8.32 0.02 7.63
C PHE A 114 -7.47 -1.20 8.00
N LEU A 115 -6.51 -1.60 7.15
CA LEU A 115 -5.67 -2.76 7.41
C LEU A 115 -4.84 -2.63 8.70
N PRO A 116 -4.23 -1.48 9.04
CA PRO A 116 -3.52 -1.33 10.32
C PRO A 116 -4.44 -1.53 11.53
N LYS A 117 -5.69 -1.06 11.47
CA LYS A 117 -6.68 -1.25 12.53
C LYS A 117 -7.05 -2.73 12.67
N ARG A 118 -7.26 -3.43 11.55
CA ARG A 118 -7.56 -4.86 11.52
C ARG A 118 -6.42 -5.68 12.13
N ILE A 119 -5.18 -5.41 11.72
CA ILE A 119 -3.98 -6.06 12.26
C ILE A 119 -3.86 -5.82 13.78
N ALA A 120 -4.10 -4.59 14.24
CA ALA A 120 -4.03 -4.25 15.66
C ALA A 120 -5.04 -5.05 16.50
N ILE A 121 -6.27 -5.22 16.01
CA ILE A 121 -7.31 -6.03 16.68
C ILE A 121 -6.87 -7.50 16.73
N GLU A 122 -6.41 -8.06 15.62
CA GLU A 122 -5.97 -9.46 15.56
C GLU A 122 -4.76 -9.73 16.46
N LYS A 123 -3.80 -8.80 16.54
CA LYS A 123 -2.66 -8.88 17.47
C LYS A 123 -3.08 -8.85 18.94
N SER A 124 -4.16 -8.15 19.26
CA SER A 124 -4.66 -8.12 20.66
C SER A 124 -5.35 -9.42 21.08
N THR A 125 -5.86 -10.19 20.12
CA THR A 125 -6.58 -11.45 20.35
C THR A 125 -5.73 -12.70 20.13
N SER A 126 -4.71 -12.60 19.29
CA SER A 126 -3.77 -13.67 18.98
C SER A 126 -2.35 -13.12 18.93
N ASN A 127 -1.40 -13.79 19.54
CA ASN A 127 0.01 -13.38 19.52
C ASN A 127 0.68 -13.64 18.13
N THR A 128 -0.07 -13.45 17.05
CA THR A 128 0.34 -13.81 15.69
C THR A 128 1.12 -12.65 15.03
N PRO A 129 2.41 -12.82 14.73
CA PRO A 129 3.24 -11.75 14.16
C PRO A 129 3.11 -11.65 12.63
N TYR A 130 2.06 -12.18 12.01
CA TYR A 130 1.87 -12.23 10.56
C TYR A 130 0.38 -12.09 10.20
N ILE A 131 0.12 -11.62 8.98
CA ILE A 131 -1.21 -11.61 8.36
C ILE A 131 -1.53 -13.03 7.88
N VAL A 132 -2.73 -13.53 8.19
CA VAL A 132 -3.29 -14.74 7.61
C VAL A 132 -4.22 -14.37 6.46
N LEU A 133 -4.53 -15.32 5.59
CA LEU A 133 -5.39 -15.05 4.42
C LEU A 133 -6.74 -14.44 4.83
N SER A 134 -7.35 -14.94 5.90
CA SER A 134 -8.65 -14.45 6.39
C SER A 134 -8.60 -13.00 6.91
N THR A 135 -7.43 -12.50 7.33
CA THR A 135 -7.25 -11.08 7.68
C THR A 135 -7.60 -10.17 6.50
N LEU A 136 -7.22 -10.59 5.28
CA LEU A 136 -7.49 -9.85 4.05
C LEU A 136 -8.84 -10.26 3.45
N SER A 137 -9.08 -11.56 3.23
CA SER A 137 -10.27 -12.03 2.50
C SER A 137 -11.58 -11.64 3.18
N GLU A 138 -11.64 -11.70 4.51
CA GLU A 138 -12.83 -11.35 5.30
C GLU A 138 -12.89 -9.86 5.67
N MET A 139 -11.91 -9.07 5.24
CA MET A 139 -11.88 -7.63 5.52
C MET A 139 -13.00 -6.94 4.77
N ARG A 140 -13.90 -6.27 5.50
CA ARG A 140 -15.01 -5.52 4.91
C ARG A 140 -14.60 -4.09 4.61
N LEU A 141 -14.86 -3.66 3.37
CA LEU A 141 -14.62 -2.32 2.88
C LEU A 141 -15.94 -1.70 2.42
N PHE A 142 -16.15 -0.43 2.75
CA PHE A 142 -17.23 0.35 2.17
C PHE A 142 -16.78 0.85 0.80
N ILE A 143 -17.54 0.49 -0.24
CA ILE A 143 -17.29 0.84 -1.62
C ILE A 143 -18.39 1.82 -2.07
N PRO A 144 -18.07 3.11 -2.18
CA PRO A 144 -19.01 4.11 -2.71
C PRO A 144 -19.15 3.96 -4.22
N ASN A 145 -20.08 4.71 -4.80
CA ASN A 145 -20.21 4.77 -6.25
C ASN A 145 -18.92 5.22 -6.95
N GLU A 146 -18.81 4.94 -8.24
CA GLU A 146 -17.57 5.15 -9.02
C GLU A 146 -17.10 6.62 -9.05
N ILE A 147 -18.04 7.57 -9.02
CA ILE A 147 -17.73 9.01 -9.03
C ILE A 147 -16.96 9.36 -7.77
N ILE A 148 -17.46 8.94 -6.61
CA ILE A 148 -16.82 9.20 -5.32
C ILE A 148 -15.47 8.49 -5.23
N GLN A 149 -15.35 7.25 -5.72
CA GLN A 149 -14.05 6.56 -5.78
C GLN A 149 -13.03 7.40 -6.55
N LYS A 150 -13.37 7.91 -7.73
CA LYS A 150 -12.51 8.75 -8.57
C LYS A 150 -12.11 10.05 -7.87
N ASP A 151 -13.05 10.70 -7.21
CA ASP A 151 -12.79 11.96 -6.50
C ASP A 151 -11.85 11.76 -5.30
N VAL A 152 -12.06 10.70 -4.53
CA VAL A 152 -11.17 10.33 -3.41
C VAL A 152 -9.76 10.02 -3.91
N VAL A 153 -9.64 9.26 -4.98
CA VAL A 153 -8.33 8.93 -5.60
C VAL A 153 -7.64 10.21 -6.07
N LYS A 154 -8.34 11.07 -6.83
CA LYS A 154 -7.80 12.33 -7.33
C LYS A 154 -7.32 13.24 -6.20
N LEU A 155 -8.13 13.40 -5.16
CA LEU A 155 -7.78 14.20 -3.98
C LEU A 155 -6.53 13.64 -3.29
N THR A 156 -6.50 12.33 -3.06
CA THR A 156 -5.38 11.66 -2.37
C THR A 156 -4.08 11.79 -3.16
N ILE A 157 -4.10 11.55 -4.48
CA ILE A 157 -2.92 11.69 -5.34
C ILE A 157 -2.40 13.14 -5.32
N ASN A 158 -3.31 14.13 -5.40
CA ASN A 158 -2.91 15.53 -5.35
C ASN A 158 -2.23 15.89 -4.02
N LEU A 159 -2.72 15.35 -2.91
CA LEU A 159 -2.15 15.55 -1.59
C LEU A 159 -0.79 14.84 -1.43
N GLU A 160 -0.67 13.58 -1.90
CA GLU A 160 0.60 12.83 -1.89
C GLU A 160 1.66 13.57 -2.73
N THR A 161 1.29 14.05 -3.91
CA THR A 161 2.19 14.82 -4.78
C THR A 161 2.64 16.13 -4.11
N LYS A 162 1.71 16.87 -3.51
CA LYS A 162 2.02 18.13 -2.81
C LYS A 162 2.97 17.90 -1.62
N LEU A 163 2.75 16.82 -0.86
CA LEU A 163 3.60 16.46 0.26
C LEU A 163 5.02 16.11 -0.23
N SER A 164 5.15 15.26 -1.23
CA SER A 164 6.45 14.87 -1.81
C SER A 164 7.24 16.08 -2.32
N LEU A 165 6.55 17.04 -2.97
CA LEU A 165 7.19 18.29 -3.40
C LEU A 165 7.68 19.13 -2.20
N GLN A 166 6.90 19.24 -1.13
CA GLN A 166 7.30 19.98 0.07
C GLN A 166 8.48 19.32 0.78
N GLU A 167 8.51 17.99 0.88
CA GLU A 167 9.63 17.23 1.45
C GLU A 167 10.90 17.41 0.63
N SER A 168 10.82 17.32 -0.70
CA SER A 168 11.94 17.58 -1.61
C SER A 168 12.48 18.99 -1.45
N LEU A 169 11.59 19.98 -1.36
CA LEU A 169 11.96 21.39 -1.16
C LEU A 169 12.65 21.60 0.19
N LEU A 170 12.14 20.96 1.26
CA LEU A 170 12.76 21.02 2.58
C LEU A 170 14.18 20.44 2.58
N VAL A 171 14.39 19.32 1.91
CA VAL A 171 15.73 18.72 1.74
C VAL A 171 16.66 19.68 1.00
N HIS A 172 16.16 20.30 -0.07
CA HIS A 172 16.93 21.31 -0.82
C HIS A 172 17.33 22.49 0.05
N TYR A 173 16.39 23.08 0.78
CA TYR A 173 16.69 24.20 1.70
C TYR A 173 17.70 23.84 2.79
N LYS A 174 17.61 22.63 3.36
CA LYS A 174 18.59 22.15 4.35
C LYS A 174 19.99 22.06 3.76
N LYS A 175 20.14 21.56 2.52
CA LYS A 175 21.42 21.50 1.80
C LYS A 175 21.97 22.89 1.51
N THR A 176 21.14 23.79 1.00
CA THR A 176 21.52 25.17 0.71
C THR A 176 21.96 25.93 1.98
N LYS A 177 21.19 25.79 3.07
CA LYS A 177 21.56 26.34 4.36
C LYS A 177 22.94 25.86 4.83
N HIS A 178 23.17 24.54 4.75
CA HIS A 178 24.46 23.95 5.15
C HIS A 178 25.62 24.49 4.31
N TYR A 179 25.44 24.56 2.99
CA TYR A 179 26.43 25.15 2.08
C TYR A 179 26.73 26.58 2.42
N LEU A 180 25.72 27.44 2.60
CA LEU A 180 25.91 28.85 2.95
C LEU A 180 26.64 29.03 4.29
N LEU A 181 26.28 28.23 5.30
CA LEU A 181 26.99 28.30 6.60
C LEU A 181 28.46 27.91 6.45
N GLN A 182 28.80 26.91 5.65
CA GLN A 182 30.20 26.55 5.38
C GLN A 182 30.97 27.70 4.70
N GLN A 183 30.33 28.47 3.81
CA GLN A 183 30.97 29.61 3.14
C GLN A 183 31.14 30.84 4.05
N MET A 184 30.35 30.96 5.10
CA MET A 184 30.43 32.09 6.04
C MET A 184 31.51 31.93 7.11
N PHE A 185 32.03 30.72 7.31
CA PHE A 185 33.02 30.42 8.35
C PHE A 185 34.36 29.96 7.78
N ILE A 186 34.63 30.23 6.50
CA ILE A 186 35.94 30.23 5.87
C ILE A 186 36.42 31.68 5.76
#